data_3bdf64af523f07aabc5e45fced2c2861
#
_entry.id   3bdf64af523f07aabc5e45fced2c2861
#
_cell.length_a   1.000
_cell.length_b   1.000
_cell.length_c   1.000
_cell.angle_alpha   90.00
_cell.angle_beta   90.00
_cell.angle_gamma   90.00
#
_symmetry.space_group_name_H-M   'P 1'
#
loop_
_entity.id
_entity.type
_entity.pdbx_description
1 polymer ?
#
loop_
_entity_poly.entity_id
_entity_poly.type
_entity_poly.pdbx_seq_one_letter_code
_entity_poly.pdbx_strand_id
1 'polypeptide(L)'
;MPATRLLHCGLLFCLAAGAAVAQTSAPPAPAAAPTWMQGQAAEHANSTHPFAPLLTGRPASELPLDKLRVPAGFKVEVWTDGVPEARSMALGDKGTVFVGNRNLSNVYAVRDVNGKREVKTILKGLQSPNGVAFKDGVLYVAERERITAYDDMENRLDNPPAPRVIIDGLPQQAGHFWKVLNVGPDGKLYFNIGSPQNITMPSYLQAAILRVDPKTGKLEDYAKGIRNSVGMDFDPVSKQLWFTSNARDWMGNEGPQDILSKVSYKGEHHGFPYCHQGDTLDPVYGKNRSCSEFTPPVLKLGAHVAPLGMRFYTGNTFPAGYKNTMFVAQHGSWNREVKQGYNVVHVTVDKNGYAKSEPFLEGFMTDPKADPPMWGRPVDLLVLADGSMLVSDDYNGVIYRISHSK
;
A
#
# COMPACT_ATOMS: atom_id res chain seq x y z
N MET A 1 -44.01 -46.50 -97.30
CA MET A 1 -45.25 -46.56 -96.65
C MET A 1 -44.99 -46.81 -95.13
N PRO A 2 -44.65 -45.96 -94.36
CA PRO A 2 -45.32 -45.87 -93.10
C PRO A 2 -45.46 -44.43 -92.54
N ALA A 3 -46.37 -44.27 -91.66
CA ALA A 3 -46.91 -43.05 -91.12
C ALA A 3 -45.99 -42.39 -90.04
N THR A 4 -45.87 -41.10 -90.19
CA THR A 4 -45.19 -40.23 -89.27
C THR A 4 -46.11 -39.80 -88.13
N ARG A 5 -45.74 -40.04 -86.90
CA ARG A 5 -46.42 -39.47 -85.70
C ARG A 5 -45.57 -38.32 -85.14
N LEU A 6 -46.16 -37.15 -85.08
CA LEU A 6 -45.63 -36.00 -84.35
C LEU A 6 -45.78 -36.22 -82.84
N LEU A 7 -44.69 -36.06 -82.13
CA LEU A 7 -44.71 -35.91 -80.66
C LEU A 7 -44.46 -34.42 -80.29
N HIS A 8 -45.39 -33.85 -79.59
CA HIS A 8 -45.23 -32.53 -78.97
C HIS A 8 -44.32 -32.65 -77.69
N CYS A 9 -43.24 -31.90 -77.72
CA CYS A 9 -42.36 -31.78 -76.57
C CYS A 9 -42.75 -30.50 -75.80
N GLY A 10 -43.37 -30.66 -74.63
CA GLY A 10 -43.68 -29.55 -73.76
C GLY A 10 -42.45 -29.15 -72.93
N LEU A 11 -42.00 -27.90 -73.05
CA LEU A 11 -40.99 -27.34 -72.23
C LEU A 11 -41.56 -27.07 -70.78
N LEU A 12 -41.06 -27.81 -69.83
CA LEU A 12 -41.21 -27.44 -68.40
C LEU A 12 -40.08 -26.47 -68.03
N PHE A 13 -40.44 -25.22 -67.63
CA PHE A 13 -39.55 -24.27 -66.96
C PHE A 13 -39.49 -24.64 -65.51
N CYS A 14 -38.36 -25.18 -65.02
CA CYS A 14 -38.06 -25.29 -63.61
C CYS A 14 -37.50 -23.94 -63.11
N LEU A 15 -38.30 -23.19 -62.34
CA LEU A 15 -37.83 -22.08 -61.58
C LEU A 15 -37.04 -22.63 -60.38
N ALA A 16 -35.71 -22.56 -60.41
CA ALA A 16 -34.86 -22.79 -59.23
C ALA A 16 -34.86 -21.53 -58.37
N ALA A 17 -35.61 -21.56 -57.28
CA ALA A 17 -35.53 -20.55 -56.21
C ALA A 17 -34.19 -20.74 -55.48
N GLY A 18 -33.21 -19.92 -55.80
CA GLY A 18 -31.96 -19.83 -55.03
C GLY A 18 -32.22 -19.19 -53.65
N ALA A 19 -32.23 -19.99 -52.60
CA ALA A 19 -32.19 -19.49 -51.23
C ALA A 19 -30.83 -18.83 -50.98
N ALA A 20 -30.79 -17.51 -50.94
CA ALA A 20 -29.63 -16.76 -50.47
C ALA A 20 -29.47 -17.04 -48.96
N VAL A 21 -28.51 -17.89 -48.63
CA VAL A 21 -28.07 -18.04 -47.22
C VAL A 21 -27.38 -16.75 -46.83
N ALA A 22 -28.04 -15.94 -46.03
CA ALA A 22 -27.41 -14.79 -45.40
C ALA A 22 -26.29 -15.30 -44.49
N GLN A 23 -25.03 -15.05 -44.90
CA GLN A 23 -23.89 -15.24 -44.04
C GLN A 23 -24.01 -14.21 -42.92
N THR A 24 -24.49 -14.64 -41.76
CA THR A 24 -24.35 -13.87 -40.51
C THR A 24 -22.86 -13.81 -40.18
N SER A 25 -22.23 -12.68 -40.47
CA SER A 25 -20.87 -12.41 -39.98
C SER A 25 -20.86 -12.60 -38.47
N ALA A 26 -19.98 -13.46 -37.99
CA ALA A 26 -19.74 -13.58 -36.56
C ALA A 26 -19.46 -12.18 -35.94
N PRO A 27 -19.96 -11.88 -34.78
CA PRO A 27 -19.65 -10.62 -34.13
C PRO A 27 -18.11 -10.47 -34.04
N PRO A 28 -17.57 -9.25 -34.23
CA PRO A 28 -16.13 -9.04 -34.13
C PRO A 28 -15.64 -9.55 -32.78
N ALA A 29 -14.52 -10.26 -32.79
CA ALA A 29 -13.89 -10.69 -31.53
C ALA A 29 -13.70 -9.47 -30.63
N PRO A 30 -13.98 -9.58 -29.33
CA PRO A 30 -13.76 -8.49 -28.38
C PRO A 30 -12.32 -8.00 -28.51
N ALA A 31 -12.12 -6.69 -28.54
CA ALA A 31 -10.78 -6.10 -28.59
C ALA A 31 -9.92 -6.70 -27.47
N ALA A 32 -8.67 -7.03 -27.78
CA ALA A 32 -7.74 -7.56 -26.79
C ALA A 32 -7.65 -6.57 -25.61
N ALA A 33 -7.78 -7.07 -24.38
CA ALA A 33 -7.66 -6.25 -23.20
C ALA A 33 -6.27 -5.58 -23.19
N PRO A 34 -6.17 -4.30 -22.77
CA PRO A 34 -4.89 -3.63 -22.61
C PRO A 34 -3.93 -4.46 -21.74
N THR A 35 -2.63 -4.33 -21.99
CA THR A 35 -1.61 -5.14 -21.29
C THR A 35 -1.68 -5.04 -19.77
N TRP A 36 -2.05 -3.88 -19.25
CA TRP A 36 -2.26 -3.66 -17.81
C TRP A 36 -3.52 -4.32 -17.23
N MET A 37 -4.43 -4.83 -18.06
CA MET A 37 -5.60 -5.63 -17.67
C MET A 37 -5.37 -7.15 -17.80
N GLN A 38 -4.24 -7.58 -18.33
CA GLN A 38 -3.99 -9.01 -18.57
C GLN A 38 -3.38 -9.65 -17.32
N GLY A 39 -4.00 -10.72 -16.82
CA GLY A 39 -3.50 -11.51 -15.71
C GLY A 39 -2.31 -12.35 -16.11
N GLN A 40 -1.10 -11.83 -16.00
CA GLN A 40 0.13 -12.55 -16.35
C GLN A 40 0.68 -13.32 -15.17
N ALA A 41 1.17 -14.55 -15.43
CA ALA A 41 1.52 -15.49 -14.39
C ALA A 41 2.82 -15.12 -13.64
N ALA A 42 3.83 -14.63 -14.34
CA ALA A 42 5.18 -14.46 -13.84
C ALA A 42 5.66 -13.01 -13.92
N GLU A 43 4.76 -12.05 -13.68
CA GLU A 43 5.11 -10.65 -13.68
C GLU A 43 6.08 -10.35 -12.54
N HIS A 44 7.19 -9.75 -12.87
CA HIS A 44 8.06 -9.15 -11.88
C HIS A 44 7.36 -7.96 -11.26
N ALA A 45 7.15 -8.01 -9.94
CA ALA A 45 6.72 -6.85 -9.21
C ALA A 45 7.85 -5.82 -9.26
N ASN A 46 7.78 -4.93 -10.26
CA ASN A 46 8.68 -3.80 -10.27
C ASN A 46 8.35 -2.92 -9.06
N SER A 47 9.26 -2.85 -8.11
CA SER A 47 9.09 -2.05 -6.90
C SER A 47 9.25 -0.55 -7.16
N THR A 48 9.67 -0.15 -8.36
CA THR A 48 9.76 1.27 -8.72
C THR A 48 8.38 1.77 -9.11
N HIS A 49 7.92 2.76 -8.37
CA HIS A 49 6.70 3.46 -8.72
C HIS A 49 6.96 4.31 -9.98
N PRO A 50 6.05 4.34 -10.98
CA PRO A 50 6.26 5.10 -12.22
C PRO A 50 6.38 6.61 -11.99
N PHE A 51 5.79 7.13 -10.90
CA PHE A 51 5.89 8.53 -10.52
C PHE A 51 7.01 8.69 -9.49
N ALA A 52 8.20 8.95 -9.97
CA ALA A 52 9.37 9.08 -9.11
C ALA A 52 9.22 10.26 -8.13
N PRO A 53 9.67 10.12 -6.88
CA PRO A 53 9.70 11.22 -5.92
C PRO A 53 10.72 12.28 -6.35
N LEU A 54 10.50 13.51 -5.87
CA LEU A 54 11.48 14.58 -6.01
C LEU A 54 12.59 14.41 -4.97
N LEU A 55 13.78 14.07 -5.41
CA LEU A 55 14.90 13.77 -4.50
C LEU A 55 15.40 14.99 -3.72
N THR A 56 15.07 16.18 -4.15
CA THR A 56 15.37 17.45 -3.45
C THR A 56 14.18 17.98 -2.64
N GLY A 57 13.01 17.38 -2.81
CA GLY A 57 11.75 17.90 -2.26
C GLY A 57 11.22 19.12 -3.00
N ARG A 58 10.06 19.60 -2.56
CA ARG A 58 9.41 20.83 -3.01
C ARG A 58 9.19 21.77 -1.84
N PRO A 59 9.45 23.10 -2.00
CA PRO A 59 9.10 24.07 -0.97
C PRO A 59 7.59 24.10 -0.73
N ALA A 60 7.19 24.30 0.53
CA ALA A 60 5.78 24.39 0.91
C ALA A 60 5.02 25.49 0.13
N SER A 61 5.70 26.57 -0.22
CA SER A 61 5.13 27.70 -0.98
C SER A 61 4.70 27.37 -2.42
N GLU A 62 5.18 26.26 -2.96
CA GLU A 62 4.86 25.80 -4.32
C GLU A 62 3.73 24.77 -4.35
N LEU A 63 3.22 24.36 -3.19
CA LEU A 63 2.20 23.31 -3.09
C LEU A 63 0.79 23.90 -3.19
N PRO A 64 -0.11 23.31 -3.98
CA PRO A 64 -1.49 23.75 -4.12
C PRO A 64 -2.35 23.29 -2.93
N LEU A 65 -2.05 23.82 -1.73
CA LEU A 65 -2.68 23.42 -0.47
C LEU A 65 -4.18 23.74 -0.43
N ASP A 66 -4.62 24.72 -1.21
CA ASP A 66 -6.02 25.10 -1.40
C ASP A 66 -6.88 23.97 -2.00
N LYS A 67 -6.26 23.01 -2.65
CA LYS A 67 -6.92 21.81 -3.18
C LYS A 67 -7.18 20.74 -2.11
N LEU A 68 -6.49 20.79 -0.98
CA LEU A 68 -6.67 19.81 0.09
C LEU A 68 -8.01 20.02 0.79
N ARG A 69 -8.71 18.93 1.05
CA ARG A 69 -10.00 18.91 1.73
C ARG A 69 -9.95 17.95 2.90
N VAL A 70 -10.47 18.39 4.04
CA VAL A 70 -10.69 17.60 5.25
C VAL A 70 -12.12 17.86 5.76
N PRO A 71 -12.68 17.01 6.62
CA PRO A 71 -13.99 17.24 7.22
C PRO A 71 -14.07 18.57 7.98
N ALA A 72 -15.30 19.08 8.15
CA ALA A 72 -15.53 20.33 8.88
C ALA A 72 -14.92 20.30 10.30
N GLY A 73 -14.31 21.39 10.72
CA GLY A 73 -13.60 21.50 11.99
C GLY A 73 -12.13 21.06 11.96
N PHE A 74 -11.73 20.35 10.90
CA PHE A 74 -10.32 20.01 10.70
C PHE A 74 -9.60 21.04 9.85
N LYS A 75 -8.29 21.13 10.07
CA LYS A 75 -7.36 21.95 9.28
C LYS A 75 -6.18 21.07 8.85
N VAL A 76 -5.73 21.24 7.62
CA VAL A 76 -4.50 20.66 7.11
C VAL A 76 -3.51 21.78 6.76
N GLU A 77 -2.26 21.62 7.13
CA GLU A 77 -1.17 22.55 6.85
C GLU A 77 0.14 21.80 6.62
N VAL A 78 1.12 22.40 5.96
CA VAL A 78 2.47 21.84 5.93
C VAL A 78 3.09 21.98 7.31
N TRP A 79 3.45 20.86 7.92
CA TRP A 79 4.16 20.83 9.19
C TRP A 79 5.66 21.09 9.02
N THR A 80 6.24 20.50 7.97
CA THR A 80 7.60 20.77 7.50
C THR A 80 7.76 20.36 6.03
N ASP A 81 8.64 21.04 5.34
CA ASP A 81 9.20 20.64 4.04
C ASP A 81 10.68 20.25 4.23
N GLY A 82 11.40 19.99 3.14
CA GLY A 82 12.82 19.64 3.21
C GLY A 82 13.09 18.24 3.76
N VAL A 83 12.13 17.32 3.64
CA VAL A 83 12.27 15.89 3.98
C VAL A 83 12.12 15.05 2.71
N PRO A 84 13.05 15.15 1.74
CA PRO A 84 12.93 14.46 0.47
C PRO A 84 12.62 12.98 0.63
N GLU A 85 11.64 12.48 -0.13
CA GLU A 85 11.19 11.09 -0.07
C GLU A 85 10.73 10.66 1.34
N ALA A 86 9.98 11.53 2.06
CA ALA A 86 9.46 11.24 3.40
C ALA A 86 8.54 10.01 3.39
N ARG A 87 8.90 8.96 4.16
CA ARG A 87 8.14 7.72 4.22
C ARG A 87 7.72 7.37 5.65
N SER A 88 8.10 6.22 6.20
CA SER A 88 7.68 5.83 7.54
C SER A 88 8.15 6.82 8.60
N MET A 89 7.30 7.07 9.59
CA MET A 89 7.55 8.00 10.69
C MET A 89 7.48 7.32 12.05
N ALA A 90 8.35 7.72 12.97
CA ALA A 90 8.31 7.32 14.38
C ALA A 90 8.48 8.52 15.30
N LEU A 91 7.71 8.56 16.40
CA LEU A 91 7.79 9.61 17.39
C LEU A 91 8.77 9.20 18.51
N GLY A 92 9.74 10.05 18.77
CA GLY A 92 10.65 9.93 19.89
C GLY A 92 10.04 10.42 21.21
N ASP A 93 10.67 10.06 22.31
CA ASP A 93 10.19 10.38 23.66
C ASP A 93 10.18 11.90 23.95
N LYS A 94 11.03 12.66 23.26
CA LYS A 94 11.14 14.12 23.39
C LYS A 94 10.42 14.90 22.28
N GLY A 95 9.63 14.21 21.45
CA GLY A 95 8.87 14.79 20.37
C GLY A 95 9.62 14.92 19.04
N THR A 96 10.82 14.36 18.92
CA THR A 96 11.51 14.23 17.63
C THR A 96 10.73 13.29 16.71
N VAL A 97 10.45 13.69 15.47
CA VAL A 97 9.88 12.81 14.46
C VAL A 97 11.02 12.25 13.59
N PHE A 98 11.26 10.97 13.70
CA PHE A 98 12.20 10.25 12.85
C PHE A 98 11.51 9.83 11.55
N VAL A 99 12.18 10.02 10.41
CA VAL A 99 11.59 9.76 9.09
C VAL A 99 12.54 8.92 8.26
N GLY A 100 12.07 7.75 7.83
CA GLY A 100 12.77 6.89 6.88
C GLY A 100 12.56 7.32 5.43
N ASN A 101 13.42 6.84 4.55
CA ASN A 101 13.22 6.94 3.11
C ASN A 101 13.66 5.67 2.38
N ARG A 102 13.50 5.63 1.07
CA ARG A 102 13.80 4.43 0.30
C ARG A 102 15.03 4.58 -0.59
N ASN A 103 15.06 5.60 -1.44
CA ASN A 103 16.06 5.73 -2.50
C ASN A 103 17.24 6.63 -2.12
N LEU A 104 17.02 7.58 -1.21
CA LEU A 104 18.10 8.50 -0.76
C LEU A 104 19.01 7.92 0.29
N SER A 105 18.71 6.72 0.79
CA SER A 105 19.56 6.01 1.77
C SER A 105 19.80 6.76 3.08
N ASN A 106 18.85 7.59 3.50
CA ASN A 106 18.96 8.48 4.65
C ASN A 106 17.86 8.19 5.69
N VAL A 107 18.12 8.59 6.93
CA VAL A 107 17.08 8.79 7.95
C VAL A 107 17.16 10.24 8.43
N TYR A 108 16.00 10.88 8.55
CA TYR A 108 15.88 12.25 9.03
C TYR A 108 15.36 12.28 10.46
N ALA A 109 15.71 13.33 11.18
CA ALA A 109 15.05 13.75 12.42
C ALA A 109 14.47 15.14 12.21
N VAL A 110 13.22 15.31 12.58
CA VAL A 110 12.53 16.61 12.57
C VAL A 110 12.16 16.96 14.00
N ARG A 111 12.60 18.12 14.47
CA ARG A 111 12.30 18.58 15.83
C ARG A 111 11.85 20.04 15.82
N ASP A 112 11.16 20.43 16.86
CA ASP A 112 10.86 21.83 17.13
C ASP A 112 12.04 22.48 17.85
N VAL A 113 12.56 23.55 17.26
CA VAL A 113 13.58 24.39 17.90
C VAL A 113 13.05 25.83 17.88
N ASN A 114 12.63 26.32 19.04
CA ASN A 114 12.09 27.69 19.22
C ASN A 114 10.92 27.99 18.27
N GLY A 115 10.00 27.05 18.08
CA GLY A 115 8.83 27.20 17.21
C GLY A 115 9.09 26.99 15.71
N LYS A 116 10.33 26.65 15.32
CA LYS A 116 10.69 26.31 13.94
C LYS A 116 11.00 24.83 13.83
N ARG A 117 10.60 24.23 12.71
CA ARG A 117 10.95 22.85 12.38
C ARG A 117 12.37 22.80 11.83
N GLU A 118 13.25 22.09 12.54
CA GLU A 118 14.60 21.79 12.09
C GLU A 118 14.62 20.36 11.51
N VAL A 119 14.97 20.23 10.23
CA VAL A 119 15.14 18.94 9.57
C VAL A 119 16.62 18.61 9.50
N LYS A 120 17.00 17.46 10.03
CA LYS A 120 18.38 16.99 10.05
C LYS A 120 18.49 15.59 9.46
N THR A 121 19.43 15.40 8.52
CA THR A 121 19.82 14.06 8.10
C THR A 121 20.77 13.47 9.15
N ILE A 122 20.29 12.49 9.91
CA ILE A 122 20.99 11.90 11.04
C ILE A 122 21.75 10.64 10.69
N LEU A 123 21.26 9.85 9.72
CA LEU A 123 21.94 8.66 9.20
C LEU A 123 22.01 8.74 7.68
N LYS A 124 23.10 8.23 7.10
CA LYS A 124 23.37 8.24 5.66
C LYS A 124 23.96 6.92 5.19
N GLY A 125 23.80 6.60 3.90
CA GLY A 125 24.41 5.44 3.27
C GLY A 125 23.79 4.10 3.67
N LEU A 126 22.56 4.12 4.17
CA LEU A 126 21.81 2.92 4.55
C LEU A 126 21.13 2.29 3.32
N GLN A 127 20.80 1.00 3.41
CA GLN A 127 20.16 0.28 2.31
C GLN A 127 18.63 0.38 2.39
N SER A 128 18.05 1.40 1.74
CA SER A 128 16.60 1.64 1.71
C SER A 128 15.97 1.63 3.12
N PRO A 129 16.36 2.54 4.02
CA PRO A 129 15.92 2.58 5.42
C PRO A 129 14.48 3.10 5.54
N ASN A 130 13.52 2.38 4.95
CA ASN A 130 12.13 2.81 4.90
C ASN A 130 11.46 2.73 6.27
N GLY A 131 11.64 1.63 6.99
CA GLY A 131 10.97 1.41 8.27
C GLY A 131 11.76 1.99 9.44
N VAL A 132 11.14 2.87 10.20
CA VAL A 132 11.67 3.39 11.45
C VAL A 132 10.69 3.14 12.59
N ALA A 133 11.21 2.81 13.78
CA ALA A 133 10.43 2.68 15.01
C ALA A 133 11.26 3.23 16.17
N PHE A 134 10.59 3.75 17.19
CA PHE A 134 11.26 4.31 18.35
C PHE A 134 10.61 3.79 19.65
N LYS A 135 11.45 3.42 20.60
CA LYS A 135 10.99 3.04 21.94
C LYS A 135 12.09 3.19 22.97
N ASP A 136 11.75 3.77 24.11
CA ASP A 136 12.62 3.85 25.30
C ASP A 136 14.04 4.38 24.96
N GLY A 137 14.12 5.48 24.20
CA GLY A 137 15.36 6.12 23.78
C GLY A 137 16.06 5.46 22.57
N VAL A 138 15.59 4.32 22.08
CA VAL A 138 16.23 3.57 20.99
C VAL A 138 15.49 3.80 19.69
N LEU A 139 16.23 4.25 18.65
CA LEU A 139 15.74 4.27 17.27
C LEU A 139 16.11 2.96 16.59
N TYR A 140 15.09 2.25 16.11
CA TYR A 140 15.25 1.06 15.26
C TYR A 140 15.06 1.46 13.80
N VAL A 141 15.93 0.94 12.92
CA VAL A 141 15.88 1.18 11.47
C VAL A 141 15.88 -0.15 10.73
N ALA A 142 14.86 -0.36 9.91
CA ALA A 142 14.77 -1.52 9.03
C ALA A 142 15.31 -1.17 7.63
N GLU A 143 16.41 -1.76 7.30
CA GLU A 143 17.04 -1.72 5.99
C GLU A 143 16.60 -2.91 5.13
N ARG A 144 17.10 -3.00 3.92
CA ARG A 144 16.76 -4.08 2.98
C ARG A 144 17.05 -5.47 3.54
N GLU A 145 18.17 -5.65 4.22
CA GLU A 145 18.68 -6.96 4.65
C GLU A 145 18.82 -7.11 6.15
N ARG A 146 18.69 -6.02 6.91
CA ARG A 146 18.93 -6.01 8.35
C ARG A 146 18.03 -5.04 9.10
N ILE A 147 17.98 -5.23 10.39
CA ILE A 147 17.40 -4.26 11.34
C ILE A 147 18.50 -3.87 12.32
N THR A 148 18.69 -2.57 12.49
CA THR A 148 19.68 -1.98 13.41
C THR A 148 18.99 -1.15 14.49
N ALA A 149 19.68 -0.98 15.62
CA ALA A 149 19.26 -0.14 16.74
C ALA A 149 20.32 0.91 17.02
N TYR A 150 19.88 2.13 17.33
CA TYR A 150 20.72 3.26 17.70
C TYR A 150 20.27 3.74 19.09
N ASP A 151 21.07 3.40 20.11
CA ASP A 151 20.74 3.67 21.50
C ASP A 151 20.93 5.14 21.83
N ASP A 152 20.06 5.71 22.70
CA ASP A 152 20.07 7.11 23.13
C ASP A 152 20.02 8.14 21.96
N MET A 153 19.27 7.81 20.93
CA MET A 153 19.33 8.53 19.65
C MET A 153 18.89 10.00 19.74
N GLU A 154 17.85 10.32 20.52
CA GLU A 154 17.37 11.71 20.63
C GLU A 154 18.37 12.66 21.29
N ASN A 155 19.27 12.16 22.12
CA ASN A 155 20.35 12.94 22.72
C ASN A 155 21.58 13.06 21.82
N ARG A 156 21.62 12.31 20.71
CA ARG A 156 22.81 12.13 19.88
C ARG A 156 22.60 12.41 18.40
N LEU A 157 21.62 13.28 18.07
CA LEU A 157 21.28 13.63 16.67
C LEU A 157 22.46 14.24 15.91
N ASP A 158 23.40 14.91 16.59
CA ASP A 158 24.61 15.51 15.99
C ASP A 158 25.74 14.51 15.80
N ASN A 159 25.79 13.50 16.65
CA ASN A 159 26.80 12.45 16.62
C ASN A 159 26.14 11.09 16.92
N PRO A 160 25.43 10.50 15.95
CA PRO A 160 24.71 9.24 16.12
C PRO A 160 25.62 8.13 16.66
N PRO A 161 25.12 7.28 17.53
CA PRO A 161 25.86 6.14 18.05
C PRO A 161 26.15 5.12 16.95
N ALA A 162 27.15 4.28 17.15
CA ALA A 162 27.35 3.11 16.31
C ALA A 162 26.12 2.20 16.34
N PRO A 163 25.69 1.63 15.19
CA PRO A 163 24.52 0.76 15.16
C PRO A 163 24.79 -0.57 15.88
N ARG A 164 23.80 -1.03 16.64
CA ARG A 164 23.74 -2.39 17.13
C ARG A 164 22.85 -3.21 16.21
N VAL A 165 23.40 -4.26 15.59
CA VAL A 165 22.65 -5.16 14.69
C VAL A 165 21.70 -6.02 15.52
N ILE A 166 20.40 -5.96 15.18
CA ILE A 166 19.36 -6.83 15.78
C ILE A 166 19.27 -8.13 15.00
N ILE A 167 19.18 -8.03 13.67
CA ILE A 167 19.17 -9.15 12.75
C ILE A 167 19.78 -8.72 11.42
N ASP A 168 20.49 -9.65 10.77
CA ASP A 168 21.09 -9.49 9.45
C ASP A 168 20.82 -10.70 8.58
N GLY A 169 21.11 -10.61 7.28
CA GLY A 169 20.93 -11.71 6.34
C GLY A 169 19.46 -11.95 5.96
N LEU A 170 18.58 -10.96 6.12
CA LEU A 170 17.22 -11.07 5.63
C LEU A 170 17.20 -11.18 4.10
N PRO A 171 16.17 -11.86 3.50
CA PRO A 171 16.11 -12.10 2.07
C PRO A 171 16.31 -10.83 1.23
N GLN A 172 17.31 -10.87 0.34
CA GLN A 172 17.48 -9.92 -0.74
C GLN A 172 16.51 -10.27 -1.87
N GLN A 173 15.66 -9.34 -2.24
CA GLN A 173 14.70 -9.56 -3.32
C GLN A 173 14.58 -8.31 -4.20
N ALA A 174 14.20 -8.52 -5.45
CA ALA A 174 14.06 -7.43 -6.42
C ALA A 174 12.80 -6.58 -6.16
N GLY A 175 11.66 -7.23 -5.86
CA GLY A 175 10.38 -6.58 -5.58
C GLY A 175 10.07 -6.49 -4.09
N HIS A 176 9.25 -5.51 -3.68
CA HIS A 176 8.71 -5.31 -2.32
C HIS A 176 9.74 -5.50 -1.19
N PHE A 177 10.96 -5.01 -1.41
CA PHE A 177 12.11 -5.23 -0.51
C PHE A 177 12.14 -4.29 0.70
N TRP A 178 11.48 -3.14 0.63
CA TRP A 178 11.42 -2.19 1.74
C TRP A 178 10.55 -2.74 2.87
N LYS A 179 10.93 -2.43 4.08
CA LYS A 179 10.25 -2.88 5.27
C LYS A 179 9.56 -1.72 5.97
N VAL A 180 8.44 -1.98 6.61
CA VAL A 180 7.91 -1.14 7.68
C VAL A 180 8.28 -1.78 9.00
N LEU A 181 8.32 -0.99 10.07
CA LEU A 181 8.78 -1.45 11.37
C LEU A 181 7.90 -0.86 12.47
N ASN A 182 7.40 -1.72 13.35
CA ASN A 182 6.65 -1.30 14.53
C ASN A 182 7.13 -2.05 15.77
N VAL A 183 7.03 -1.40 16.92
CA VAL A 183 7.25 -2.07 18.21
C VAL A 183 5.91 -2.57 18.72
N GLY A 184 5.81 -3.87 18.95
CA GLY A 184 4.61 -4.50 19.48
C GLY A 184 4.41 -4.27 20.98
N PRO A 185 3.21 -4.54 21.50
CA PRO A 185 2.92 -4.45 22.94
C PRO A 185 3.75 -5.43 23.77
N ASP A 186 4.29 -6.48 23.17
CA ASP A 186 5.23 -7.44 23.76
C ASP A 186 6.71 -6.98 23.73
N GLY A 187 6.96 -5.75 23.23
CA GLY A 187 8.29 -5.18 23.10
C GLY A 187 9.14 -5.74 21.97
N LYS A 188 8.58 -6.62 21.11
CA LYS A 188 9.25 -7.13 19.93
C LYS A 188 9.07 -6.21 18.74
N LEU A 189 9.96 -6.31 17.76
CA LEU A 189 9.89 -5.57 16.51
C LEU A 189 9.13 -6.40 15.47
N TYR A 190 8.11 -5.82 14.89
CA TYR A 190 7.29 -6.42 13.83
C TYR A 190 7.60 -5.74 12.51
N PHE A 191 7.79 -6.54 11.45
CA PHE A 191 8.14 -6.04 10.13
C PHE A 191 7.67 -6.99 9.03
N ASN A 192 7.52 -6.45 7.82
CA ASN A 192 7.14 -7.23 6.65
C ASN A 192 8.37 -7.67 5.84
N ILE A 193 8.25 -8.79 5.15
CA ILE A 193 9.01 -9.11 3.93
C ILE A 193 7.99 -9.45 2.86
N GLY A 194 7.89 -8.61 1.81
CA GLY A 194 6.91 -8.79 0.76
C GLY A 194 7.27 -9.93 -0.20
N SER A 195 6.44 -10.13 -1.21
CA SER A 195 6.70 -11.06 -2.31
C SER A 195 7.84 -10.53 -3.18
N PRO A 196 8.78 -11.36 -3.67
CA PRO A 196 9.85 -10.91 -4.56
C PRO A 196 9.38 -10.51 -5.96
N GLN A 197 8.17 -10.90 -6.35
CA GLN A 197 7.57 -10.63 -7.65
C GLN A 197 6.10 -10.22 -7.50
N ASN A 198 5.47 -9.79 -8.59
CA ASN A 198 4.04 -9.53 -8.63
C ASN A 198 3.26 -10.73 -8.13
N ILE A 199 3.56 -11.90 -8.68
CA ILE A 199 3.01 -13.19 -8.27
C ILE A 199 4.09 -14.28 -8.37
N THR A 200 4.27 -15.02 -7.30
CA THR A 200 5.19 -16.17 -7.23
C THR A 200 4.89 -16.98 -5.98
N MET A 201 5.32 -18.23 -5.95
CA MET A 201 5.37 -19.00 -4.71
C MET A 201 6.47 -18.39 -3.81
N PRO A 202 6.12 -17.84 -2.65
CA PRO A 202 7.11 -17.24 -1.76
C PRO A 202 8.00 -18.31 -1.13
N SER A 203 9.28 -18.00 -0.97
CA SER A 203 10.17 -18.79 -0.14
C SER A 203 9.97 -18.47 1.35
N TYR A 204 10.68 -19.19 2.21
CA TYR A 204 10.66 -18.94 3.65
C TYR A 204 10.98 -17.48 3.97
N LEU A 205 10.25 -16.90 4.89
CA LEU A 205 10.24 -15.49 5.31
C LEU A 205 9.61 -14.48 4.32
N GLN A 206 9.32 -14.85 3.08
CA GLN A 206 8.72 -13.94 2.11
C GLN A 206 7.18 -13.96 2.17
N ALA A 207 6.56 -12.89 1.68
CA ALA A 207 5.10 -12.69 1.72
C ALA A 207 4.53 -12.89 3.14
N ALA A 208 5.18 -12.26 4.12
CA ALA A 208 4.93 -12.49 5.54
C ALA A 208 5.09 -11.22 6.38
N ILE A 209 4.47 -11.23 7.54
CA ILE A 209 4.83 -10.37 8.68
C ILE A 209 5.61 -11.25 9.65
N LEU A 210 6.76 -10.75 10.05
CA LEU A 210 7.70 -11.39 10.96
C LEU A 210 7.81 -10.56 12.24
N ARG A 211 8.31 -11.18 13.30
CA ARG A 211 8.72 -10.45 14.50
C ARG A 211 10.08 -10.91 14.98
N VAL A 212 10.86 -10.00 15.52
CA VAL A 212 12.17 -10.29 16.11
C VAL A 212 12.26 -9.70 17.51
N ASP A 213 12.83 -10.45 18.44
CA ASP A 213 13.14 -9.95 19.78
C ASP A 213 14.41 -9.08 19.70
N PRO A 214 14.33 -7.77 20.04
CA PRO A 214 15.47 -6.87 19.88
C PRO A 214 16.63 -7.13 20.88
N LYS A 215 16.40 -7.97 21.90
CA LYS A 215 17.41 -8.34 22.89
C LYS A 215 18.19 -9.58 22.49
N THR A 216 17.51 -10.55 21.85
CA THR A 216 18.09 -11.87 21.55
C THR A 216 18.32 -12.11 20.06
N GLY A 217 17.75 -11.28 19.19
CA GLY A 217 17.74 -11.51 17.74
C GLY A 217 16.85 -12.68 17.29
N LYS A 218 16.07 -13.29 18.19
CA LYS A 218 15.21 -14.44 17.86
C LYS A 218 14.11 -14.00 16.90
N LEU A 219 14.17 -14.54 15.66
CA LEU A 219 13.20 -14.32 14.60
C LEU A 219 12.08 -15.33 14.66
N GLU A 220 10.85 -14.90 14.40
CA GLU A 220 9.67 -15.73 14.35
C GLU A 220 8.74 -15.32 13.21
N ASP A 221 8.17 -16.30 12.49
CA ASP A 221 7.02 -16.07 11.62
C ASP A 221 5.82 -15.65 12.45
N TYR A 222 5.13 -14.57 12.03
CA TYR A 222 3.96 -14.09 12.74
C TYR A 222 2.68 -14.28 11.93
N ALA A 223 2.67 -13.90 10.64
CA ALA A 223 1.56 -14.13 9.71
C ALA A 223 2.10 -14.34 8.30
N LYS A 224 1.40 -15.14 7.48
CA LYS A 224 1.83 -15.56 6.14
C LYS A 224 0.78 -15.23 5.07
N GLY A 225 1.16 -15.39 3.81
CA GLY A 225 0.24 -15.16 2.70
C GLY A 225 -0.12 -13.68 2.51
N ILE A 226 0.81 -12.79 2.79
CA ILE A 226 0.66 -11.33 2.73
C ILE A 226 1.61 -10.79 1.66
N ARG A 227 1.06 -10.47 0.48
CA ARG A 227 1.87 -10.10 -0.69
C ARG A 227 2.81 -8.93 -0.44
N ASN A 228 2.29 -7.81 0.02
CA ASN A 228 3.06 -6.59 0.25
C ASN A 228 2.36 -5.70 1.27
N SER A 229 2.67 -5.89 2.54
CA SER A 229 2.22 -5.01 3.63
C SER A 229 3.19 -3.84 3.76
N VAL A 230 2.69 -2.61 3.69
CA VAL A 230 3.49 -1.39 3.87
C VAL A 230 2.92 -0.51 5.01
N GLY A 231 1.94 -1.01 5.72
CA GLY A 231 1.38 -0.37 6.91
C GLY A 231 0.95 -1.41 7.92
N MET A 232 1.27 -1.17 9.17
CA MET A 232 0.80 -1.98 10.28
C MET A 232 0.75 -1.15 11.56
N ASP A 233 -0.18 -1.48 12.43
CA ASP A 233 -0.29 -0.89 13.77
C ASP A 233 -1.04 -1.85 14.70
N PHE A 234 -0.95 -1.59 15.99
CA PHE A 234 -1.64 -2.38 17.01
C PHE A 234 -2.90 -1.66 17.50
N ASP A 235 -4.02 -2.37 17.46
CA ASP A 235 -5.24 -1.90 18.09
C ASP A 235 -4.97 -1.53 19.56
N PRO A 236 -5.22 -0.28 19.94
CA PRO A 236 -4.91 0.17 21.32
C PRO A 236 -5.72 -0.53 22.40
N VAL A 237 -6.84 -1.18 22.04
CA VAL A 237 -7.73 -1.90 22.96
C VAL A 237 -7.40 -3.39 22.99
N SER A 238 -7.55 -4.08 21.87
CA SER A 238 -7.35 -5.54 21.78
C SER A 238 -5.90 -5.98 21.70
N LYS A 239 -4.98 -5.04 21.40
CA LYS A 239 -3.56 -5.31 21.15
C LYS A 239 -3.29 -6.21 19.93
N GLN A 240 -4.29 -6.51 19.10
CA GLN A 240 -4.12 -7.25 17.86
C GLN A 240 -3.37 -6.41 16.82
N LEU A 241 -2.52 -7.06 16.04
CA LEU A 241 -1.85 -6.46 14.91
C LEU A 241 -2.83 -6.31 13.74
N TRP A 242 -2.93 -5.09 13.20
CA TRP A 242 -3.63 -4.79 11.96
C TRP A 242 -2.62 -4.39 10.89
N PHE A 243 -2.95 -4.67 9.63
CA PHE A 243 -2.06 -4.36 8.51
C PHE A 243 -2.83 -4.09 7.22
N THR A 244 -2.23 -3.28 6.35
CA THR A 244 -2.64 -3.10 4.96
C THR A 244 -1.86 -4.05 4.06
N SER A 245 -2.42 -4.45 2.93
CA SER A 245 -1.67 -5.21 1.92
C SER A 245 -2.09 -4.83 0.51
N ASN A 246 -1.08 -4.59 -0.32
CA ASN A 246 -1.24 -4.33 -1.74
C ASN A 246 -1.43 -5.65 -2.48
N ALA A 247 -2.50 -5.74 -3.26
CA ALA A 247 -2.88 -6.91 -4.02
C ALA A 247 -2.00 -7.11 -5.27
N ARG A 248 -2.21 -8.22 -5.95
CA ARG A 248 -1.56 -8.55 -7.21
C ARG A 248 -1.96 -7.56 -8.32
N ASP A 249 -0.98 -7.15 -9.13
CA ASP A 249 -1.18 -6.35 -10.33
C ASP A 249 -1.63 -7.21 -11.52
N TRP A 250 -2.18 -6.59 -12.56
CA TRP A 250 -2.47 -7.18 -13.86
C TRP A 250 -3.58 -8.24 -13.85
N MET A 251 -4.60 -8.06 -13.01
CA MET A 251 -5.85 -8.85 -13.03
C MET A 251 -7.08 -8.03 -13.43
N GLY A 252 -6.90 -6.80 -13.86
CA GLY A 252 -7.95 -5.89 -14.30
C GLY A 252 -8.00 -4.59 -13.49
N ASN A 253 -8.81 -3.64 -13.98
CA ASN A 253 -9.02 -2.34 -13.35
C ASN A 253 -9.64 -2.46 -11.95
N GLU A 254 -10.60 -3.36 -11.79
CA GLU A 254 -11.46 -3.42 -10.62
C GLU A 254 -11.06 -4.51 -9.61
N GLY A 255 -9.92 -5.17 -9.86
CA GLY A 255 -9.48 -6.21 -8.95
C GLY A 255 -8.12 -6.82 -9.26
N PRO A 256 -7.57 -7.56 -8.29
CA PRO A 256 -8.08 -7.69 -6.92
C PRO A 256 -7.92 -6.39 -6.13
N GLN A 257 -8.84 -6.18 -5.20
CA GLN A 257 -8.79 -5.02 -4.32
C GLN A 257 -7.68 -5.17 -3.29
N ASP A 258 -7.06 -4.06 -2.95
CA ASP A 258 -6.16 -3.94 -1.81
C ASP A 258 -6.97 -4.07 -0.51
N ILE A 259 -6.31 -4.51 0.56
CA ILE A 259 -7.01 -4.92 1.78
C ILE A 259 -6.46 -4.28 3.04
N LEU A 260 -7.35 -4.17 4.03
CA LEU A 260 -7.06 -4.04 5.44
C LEU A 260 -7.42 -5.35 6.15
N SER A 261 -6.51 -5.87 6.94
CA SER A 261 -6.69 -7.13 7.67
C SER A 261 -6.11 -7.05 9.07
N LYS A 262 -6.36 -8.07 9.88
CA LYS A 262 -5.79 -8.21 11.22
C LYS A 262 -5.29 -9.63 11.44
N VAL A 263 -4.35 -9.80 12.35
CA VAL A 263 -3.86 -11.11 12.77
C VAL A 263 -4.55 -11.51 14.06
N SER A 264 -5.37 -12.56 14.01
CA SER A 264 -6.12 -13.06 15.16
C SER A 264 -5.29 -14.03 16.00
N TYR A 265 -4.40 -14.79 15.36
CA TYR A 265 -3.46 -15.71 16.01
C TYR A 265 -2.17 -15.86 15.21
N LYS A 266 -1.07 -16.17 15.89
CA LYS A 266 0.23 -16.39 15.25
C LYS A 266 0.20 -17.56 14.27
N GLY A 267 0.74 -17.35 13.07
CA GLY A 267 0.82 -18.37 12.01
C GLY A 267 -0.34 -18.34 11.01
N GLU A 268 -1.27 -17.40 11.16
CA GLU A 268 -2.41 -17.19 10.27
C GLU A 268 -1.97 -16.92 8.83
N HIS A 269 -2.74 -17.44 7.86
CA HIS A 269 -2.42 -17.32 6.44
C HIS A 269 -3.51 -16.52 5.69
N HIS A 270 -3.12 -15.41 5.06
CA HIS A 270 -4.01 -14.42 4.45
C HIS A 270 -4.20 -14.56 2.92
N GLY A 271 -3.86 -15.71 2.35
CA GLY A 271 -4.27 -16.14 1.00
C GLY A 271 -3.20 -16.10 -0.08
N PHE A 272 -2.29 -15.10 -0.12
CA PHE A 272 -1.28 -15.01 -1.18
C PHE A 272 -0.32 -16.22 -1.19
N PRO A 273 -0.01 -16.86 -2.34
CA PRO A 273 -0.36 -16.46 -3.71
C PRO A 273 -1.66 -17.08 -4.25
N TYR A 274 -2.42 -17.79 -3.46
CA TYR A 274 -3.53 -18.64 -3.92
C TYR A 274 -4.85 -17.91 -4.06
N CYS A 275 -5.15 -17.03 -3.11
CA CYS A 275 -6.39 -16.26 -3.02
C CYS A 275 -6.10 -14.80 -2.72
N HIS A 276 -6.76 -13.89 -3.44
CA HIS A 276 -6.69 -12.45 -3.29
C HIS A 276 -7.99 -11.93 -2.69
N GLN A 277 -7.93 -10.81 -1.95
CA GLN A 277 -9.08 -10.10 -1.37
C GLN A 277 -10.12 -11.01 -0.65
N GLY A 278 -9.76 -12.25 -0.31
CA GLY A 278 -10.58 -13.20 0.44
C GLY A 278 -11.57 -14.02 -0.39
N ASP A 279 -11.76 -13.73 -1.67
CA ASP A 279 -12.77 -14.39 -2.52
C ASP A 279 -12.36 -14.61 -3.99
N THR A 280 -11.17 -14.19 -4.38
CA THR A 280 -10.70 -14.28 -5.76
C THR A 280 -9.50 -15.20 -5.88
N LEU A 281 -9.69 -16.37 -6.45
CA LEU A 281 -8.61 -17.33 -6.70
C LEU A 281 -7.62 -16.78 -7.73
N ASP A 282 -6.33 -16.99 -7.47
CA ASP A 282 -5.29 -16.69 -8.45
C ASP A 282 -5.41 -17.62 -9.65
N PRO A 283 -5.36 -17.12 -10.90
CA PRO A 283 -5.53 -17.94 -12.10
C PRO A 283 -4.43 -19.00 -12.28
N VAL A 284 -3.28 -18.82 -11.65
CA VAL A 284 -2.14 -19.76 -11.74
C VAL A 284 -2.03 -20.61 -10.48
N TYR A 285 -1.93 -19.97 -9.32
CA TYR A 285 -1.67 -20.65 -8.04
C TYR A 285 -2.93 -21.07 -7.31
N GLY A 286 -4.11 -20.53 -7.66
CA GLY A 286 -5.38 -20.87 -7.03
C GLY A 286 -6.03 -22.17 -7.51
N LYS A 287 -5.45 -22.86 -8.52
CA LYS A 287 -5.98 -24.12 -9.03
C LYS A 287 -6.06 -25.17 -7.92
N ASN A 288 -7.23 -25.81 -7.82
CA ASN A 288 -7.52 -26.83 -6.78
C ASN A 288 -7.43 -26.30 -5.32
N ARG A 289 -7.62 -25.00 -5.12
CA ARG A 289 -7.70 -24.35 -3.81
C ARG A 289 -9.07 -23.74 -3.60
N SER A 290 -9.36 -23.37 -2.36
CA SER A 290 -10.51 -22.55 -2.00
C SER A 290 -10.07 -21.35 -1.18
N CYS A 291 -10.67 -20.19 -1.41
CA CYS A 291 -10.40 -19.03 -0.58
C CYS A 291 -10.79 -19.23 0.89
N SER A 292 -11.72 -20.14 1.17
CA SER A 292 -12.11 -20.50 2.54
C SER A 292 -11.01 -21.17 3.38
N GLU A 293 -9.89 -21.58 2.75
CA GLU A 293 -8.72 -22.10 3.45
C GLU A 293 -7.91 -21.01 4.16
N PHE A 294 -8.19 -19.74 3.87
CA PHE A 294 -7.38 -18.59 4.29
C PHE A 294 -8.22 -17.60 5.09
N THR A 295 -7.55 -16.82 5.93
CA THR A 295 -8.19 -15.73 6.66
C THR A 295 -8.63 -14.63 5.69
N PRO A 296 -9.94 -14.31 5.64
CA PRO A 296 -10.42 -13.23 4.80
C PRO A 296 -10.00 -11.85 5.36
N PRO A 297 -9.90 -10.81 4.51
CA PRO A 297 -9.65 -9.46 4.98
C PRO A 297 -10.84 -8.92 5.78
N VAL A 298 -10.57 -7.94 6.64
CA VAL A 298 -11.61 -7.20 7.36
C VAL A 298 -12.30 -6.19 6.45
N LEU A 299 -11.56 -5.56 5.54
CA LEU A 299 -12.08 -4.56 4.62
C LEU A 299 -11.33 -4.61 3.28
N LYS A 300 -12.07 -4.52 2.19
CA LYS A 300 -11.55 -4.24 0.85
C LYS A 300 -11.50 -2.71 0.68
N LEU A 301 -10.30 -2.18 0.39
CA LEU A 301 -10.04 -0.74 0.35
C LEU A 301 -10.21 -0.10 -1.05
N GLY A 302 -10.44 -0.93 -2.06
CA GLY A 302 -10.48 -0.53 -3.46
C GLY A 302 -9.36 -1.16 -4.28
N ALA A 303 -9.57 -1.28 -5.60
CA ALA A 303 -8.58 -1.90 -6.48
C ALA A 303 -7.41 -0.95 -6.72
N HIS A 304 -6.21 -1.42 -6.43
CA HIS A 304 -4.94 -0.75 -6.73
C HIS A 304 -4.78 0.64 -6.08
N VAL A 305 -5.43 0.90 -4.94
CA VAL A 305 -5.29 2.17 -4.22
C VAL A 305 -3.93 2.31 -3.52
N ALA A 306 -3.16 1.22 -3.47
CA ALA A 306 -1.87 1.12 -2.81
C ALA A 306 -1.92 1.63 -1.36
N PRO A 307 -2.68 0.96 -0.46
CA PRO A 307 -2.72 1.35 0.94
C PRO A 307 -1.34 1.09 1.56
N LEU A 308 -0.72 2.16 2.05
CA LEU A 308 0.56 2.10 2.72
C LEU A 308 0.35 2.22 4.23
N GLY A 309 0.87 3.27 4.86
CA GLY A 309 0.77 3.47 6.30
C GLY A 309 -0.66 3.45 6.82
N MET A 310 -0.83 2.84 7.97
CA MET A 310 -2.06 2.90 8.74
C MET A 310 -1.75 3.25 10.19
N ARG A 311 -2.68 3.92 10.87
CA ARG A 311 -2.52 4.29 12.27
C ARG A 311 -3.84 4.29 12.99
N PHE A 312 -3.87 3.70 14.18
CA PHE A 312 -4.97 3.93 15.13
C PHE A 312 -4.84 5.33 15.73
N TYR A 313 -5.94 6.07 15.74
CA TYR A 313 -5.95 7.37 16.37
C TYR A 313 -6.06 7.25 17.89
N THR A 314 -4.97 7.50 18.57
CA THR A 314 -4.88 7.45 20.04
C THR A 314 -4.90 8.84 20.70
N GLY A 315 -4.95 9.91 19.89
CA GLY A 315 -5.04 11.30 20.37
C GLY A 315 -6.39 11.62 21.04
N ASN A 316 -6.51 12.83 21.59
CA ASN A 316 -7.70 13.29 22.31
C ASN A 316 -8.23 14.64 21.78
N THR A 317 -7.72 15.12 20.64
CA THR A 317 -8.11 16.43 20.06
C THR A 317 -9.11 16.30 18.92
N PHE A 318 -9.11 15.19 18.21
CA PHE A 318 -10.18 14.90 17.25
C PHE A 318 -11.48 14.58 17.97
N PRO A 319 -12.64 14.78 17.33
CA PRO A 319 -13.94 14.39 17.89
C PRO A 319 -13.97 12.94 18.39
N ALA A 320 -14.76 12.66 19.41
CA ALA A 320 -14.80 11.37 20.11
C ALA A 320 -14.99 10.16 19.17
N GLY A 321 -15.72 10.33 18.06
CA GLY A 321 -15.95 9.28 17.06
C GLY A 321 -14.68 8.80 16.32
N TYR A 322 -13.57 9.53 16.42
CA TYR A 322 -12.28 9.14 15.83
C TYR A 322 -11.39 8.34 16.80
N LYS A 323 -11.68 8.37 18.10
CA LYS A 323 -10.85 7.68 19.11
C LYS A 323 -10.84 6.17 18.89
N ASN A 324 -9.62 5.60 18.82
CA ASN A 324 -9.36 4.18 18.59
C ASN A 324 -9.91 3.65 17.24
N THR A 325 -10.20 4.54 16.30
CA THR A 325 -10.46 4.18 14.90
C THR A 325 -9.18 4.29 14.07
N MET A 326 -9.23 3.88 12.82
CA MET A 326 -8.03 3.81 11.97
C MET A 326 -8.05 4.86 10.88
N PHE A 327 -6.86 5.29 10.49
CA PHE A 327 -6.60 6.03 9.27
C PHE A 327 -5.67 5.22 8.39
N VAL A 328 -5.89 5.25 7.07
CA VAL A 328 -5.08 4.54 6.08
C VAL A 328 -4.69 5.51 4.97
N ALA A 329 -3.39 5.63 4.72
CA ALA A 329 -2.87 6.39 3.60
C ALA A 329 -2.93 5.54 2.32
N GLN A 330 -3.67 5.99 1.34
CA GLN A 330 -3.76 5.40 0.01
C GLN A 330 -2.83 6.16 -0.93
N HIS A 331 -1.70 5.55 -1.25
CA HIS A 331 -0.62 6.15 -2.05
C HIS A 331 -1.04 6.41 -3.51
N GLY A 332 -2.03 5.66 -3.99
CA GLY A 332 -2.66 5.83 -5.29
C GLY A 332 -2.22 4.82 -6.35
N SER A 333 -3.12 4.60 -7.29
CA SER A 333 -2.99 3.56 -8.30
C SER A 333 -2.08 3.99 -9.46
N TRP A 334 -1.28 3.06 -9.96
CA TRP A 334 -0.50 3.23 -11.18
C TRP A 334 -0.96 2.26 -12.30
N ASN A 335 -1.45 1.08 -11.95
CA ASN A 335 -1.80 -0.01 -12.86
C ASN A 335 -3.32 -0.11 -13.15
N ARG A 336 -4.00 1.01 -13.21
CA ARG A 336 -5.38 1.09 -13.72
C ARG A 336 -5.55 2.30 -14.64
N GLU A 337 -6.53 2.24 -15.52
CA GLU A 337 -6.79 3.28 -16.51
C GLU A 337 -7.21 4.59 -15.85
N VAL A 338 -8.30 4.56 -15.10
CA VAL A 338 -8.75 5.69 -14.29
C VAL A 338 -8.17 5.53 -12.90
N LYS A 339 -7.23 6.38 -12.55
CA LYS A 339 -6.50 6.30 -11.26
C LYS A 339 -7.44 6.57 -10.09
N GLN A 340 -7.10 6.02 -8.91
CA GLN A 340 -7.82 6.24 -7.65
C GLN A 340 -6.87 6.15 -6.46
N GLY A 341 -7.36 6.47 -5.26
CA GLY A 341 -6.53 6.66 -4.07
C GLY A 341 -5.96 8.09 -4.03
N TYR A 342 -4.70 8.25 -3.65
CA TYR A 342 -4.06 9.55 -3.42
C TYR A 342 -4.82 10.36 -2.36
N ASN A 343 -5.15 9.71 -1.26
CA ASN A 343 -5.92 10.28 -0.16
C ASN A 343 -5.59 9.58 1.16
N VAL A 344 -6.15 10.06 2.26
CA VAL A 344 -6.23 9.33 3.50
C VAL A 344 -7.70 8.98 3.75
N VAL A 345 -7.99 7.74 4.07
CA VAL A 345 -9.32 7.30 4.46
C VAL A 345 -9.39 7.05 5.96
N HIS A 346 -10.53 7.35 6.54
CA HIS A 346 -10.90 7.00 7.90
C HIS A 346 -11.64 5.66 7.88
N VAL A 347 -11.26 4.73 8.74
CA VAL A 347 -11.85 3.40 8.83
C VAL A 347 -12.44 3.18 10.21
N THR A 348 -13.68 2.76 10.23
CA THR A 348 -14.41 2.37 11.46
C THR A 348 -14.81 0.91 11.39
N VAL A 349 -14.80 0.25 12.54
CA VAL A 349 -15.30 -1.12 12.70
C VAL A 349 -16.35 -1.11 13.80
N ASP A 350 -17.54 -1.60 13.47
CA ASP A 350 -18.63 -1.65 14.43
C ASP A 350 -18.50 -2.85 15.40
N LYS A 351 -19.38 -2.93 16.41
CA LYS A 351 -19.41 -4.01 17.40
C LYS A 351 -19.65 -5.41 16.83
N ASN A 352 -20.16 -5.50 15.60
CA ASN A 352 -20.39 -6.76 14.90
C ASN A 352 -19.20 -7.15 14.00
N GLY A 353 -18.15 -6.31 13.96
CA GLY A 353 -16.98 -6.50 13.11
C GLY A 353 -17.15 -6.00 11.68
N TYR A 354 -18.25 -5.31 11.36
CA TYR A 354 -18.43 -4.68 10.04
C TYR A 354 -17.55 -3.45 9.93
N ALA A 355 -16.72 -3.44 8.92
CA ALA A 355 -15.78 -2.35 8.65
C ALA A 355 -16.24 -1.51 7.45
N LYS A 356 -16.05 -0.19 7.53
CA LYS A 356 -16.24 0.75 6.42
C LYS A 356 -15.12 1.78 6.39
N SER A 357 -14.86 2.31 5.21
CA SER A 357 -13.95 3.43 5.00
C SER A 357 -14.67 4.61 4.37
N GLU A 358 -14.25 5.81 4.74
CA GLU A 358 -14.72 7.07 4.16
C GLU A 358 -13.54 8.01 3.93
N PRO A 359 -13.58 8.88 2.90
CA PRO A 359 -12.53 9.86 2.67
C PRO A 359 -12.33 10.77 3.88
N PHE A 360 -11.06 11.11 4.19
CA PHE A 360 -10.72 12.01 5.29
C PHE A 360 -9.83 13.17 4.85
N LEU A 361 -8.71 12.89 4.16
CA LEU A 361 -7.88 13.92 3.54
C LEU A 361 -7.82 13.64 2.03
N GLU A 362 -8.33 14.54 1.25
CA GLU A 362 -8.42 14.44 -0.21
C GLU A 362 -7.78 15.65 -0.90
N GLY A 363 -7.71 15.62 -2.24
CA GLY A 363 -7.29 16.74 -3.07
C GLY A 363 -5.87 16.60 -3.62
N PHE A 364 -5.16 15.51 -3.34
CA PHE A 364 -3.85 15.23 -3.96
C PHE A 364 -3.96 14.85 -5.44
N MET A 365 -5.04 14.20 -5.83
CA MET A 365 -5.31 13.86 -7.23
C MET A 365 -5.89 15.06 -7.98
N THR A 366 -5.34 15.33 -9.16
CA THR A 366 -5.78 16.45 -10.03
C THR A 366 -6.69 15.99 -11.15
N ASP A 367 -6.26 14.96 -11.88
CA ASP A 367 -7.02 14.35 -12.96
C ASP A 367 -6.70 12.84 -12.97
N PRO A 368 -7.71 11.97 -12.75
CA PRO A 368 -7.50 10.53 -12.69
C PRO A 368 -7.05 9.91 -14.03
N LYS A 369 -7.10 10.66 -15.14
CA LYS A 369 -6.65 10.22 -16.46
C LYS A 369 -5.32 10.84 -16.90
N ALA A 370 -4.79 11.79 -16.13
CA ALA A 370 -3.50 12.41 -16.41
C ALA A 370 -2.31 11.52 -16.02
N ASP A 371 -1.13 11.88 -16.49
CA ASP A 371 0.14 11.28 -16.14
C ASP A 371 1.21 12.38 -15.88
N PRO A 372 1.56 12.66 -14.62
CA PRO A 372 1.03 12.10 -13.37
C PRO A 372 -0.41 12.56 -13.07
N PRO A 373 -1.22 11.73 -12.39
CA PRO A 373 -2.62 12.06 -12.07
C PRO A 373 -2.75 12.94 -10.82
N MET A 374 -1.65 13.20 -10.12
CA MET A 374 -1.62 13.79 -8.79
C MET A 374 -0.48 14.80 -8.63
N TRP A 375 -0.56 15.61 -7.59
CA TRP A 375 0.51 16.50 -7.17
C TRP A 375 1.15 16.10 -5.83
N GLY A 376 0.59 15.13 -5.10
CA GLY A 376 1.12 14.62 -3.84
C GLY A 376 0.67 13.18 -3.59
N ARG A 377 1.39 12.46 -2.71
CA ARG A 377 1.15 11.05 -2.41
C ARG A 377 1.29 10.78 -0.92
N PRO A 378 0.20 10.58 -0.18
CA PRO A 378 0.28 10.20 1.24
C PRO A 378 0.91 8.82 1.41
N VAL A 379 1.82 8.68 2.39
CA VAL A 379 2.56 7.44 2.67
C VAL A 379 2.29 6.90 4.05
N ASP A 380 2.60 7.66 5.11
CA ASP A 380 2.47 7.20 6.50
C ASP A 380 1.78 8.22 7.38
N LEU A 381 1.32 7.77 8.52
CA LEU A 381 0.54 8.51 9.49
C LEU A 381 1.20 8.42 10.86
N LEU A 382 1.20 9.52 11.61
CA LEU A 382 1.75 9.56 12.97
C LEU A 382 0.91 10.47 13.86
N VAL A 383 0.46 9.98 15.01
CA VAL A 383 -0.26 10.79 15.99
C VAL A 383 0.76 11.44 16.94
N LEU A 384 0.72 12.76 17.03
CA LEU A 384 1.57 13.53 17.94
C LEU A 384 1.00 13.57 19.36
N ALA A 385 1.84 13.97 20.33
CA ALA A 385 1.44 14.07 21.74
C ALA A 385 0.30 15.08 21.98
N ASP A 386 0.21 16.12 21.14
CA ASP A 386 -0.87 17.12 21.19
C ASP A 386 -2.19 16.61 20.56
N GLY A 387 -2.19 15.39 20.05
CA GLY A 387 -3.34 14.75 19.40
C GLY A 387 -3.54 15.14 17.94
N SER A 388 -2.71 15.98 17.35
CA SER A 388 -2.71 16.19 15.91
C SER A 388 -2.10 14.98 15.18
N MET A 389 -2.37 14.85 13.88
CA MET A 389 -1.88 13.75 13.07
C MET A 389 -0.99 14.28 11.92
N LEU A 390 0.17 13.66 11.76
CA LEU A 390 1.05 13.91 10.64
C LEU A 390 0.75 12.94 9.50
N VAL A 391 0.97 13.41 8.26
CA VAL A 391 0.89 12.62 7.03
C VAL A 391 2.14 12.90 6.20
N SER A 392 2.96 11.88 5.92
CA SER A 392 4.13 12.04 5.06
C SER A 392 3.74 11.93 3.58
N ASP A 393 4.44 12.67 2.73
CA ASP A 393 4.31 12.68 1.27
C ASP A 393 5.69 12.46 0.64
N ASP A 394 5.91 11.30 0.05
CA ASP A 394 7.19 10.96 -0.56
C ASP A 394 7.41 11.63 -1.91
N TYR A 395 6.33 12.06 -2.59
CA TYR A 395 6.45 12.71 -3.88
C TYR A 395 7.06 14.11 -3.77
N ASN A 396 6.58 14.89 -2.80
CA ASN A 396 7.04 16.27 -2.60
C ASN A 396 8.13 16.40 -1.52
N GLY A 397 8.34 15.39 -0.68
CA GLY A 397 9.29 15.46 0.42
C GLY A 397 8.82 16.40 1.53
N VAL A 398 7.52 16.35 1.85
CA VAL A 398 6.88 17.15 2.90
C VAL A 398 6.11 16.29 3.88
N ILE A 399 5.84 16.85 5.04
CA ILE A 399 4.96 16.27 6.05
C ILE A 399 3.84 17.28 6.32
N TYR A 400 2.60 16.84 6.18
CA TYR A 400 1.42 17.63 6.52
C TYR A 400 1.02 17.37 7.98
N ARG A 401 0.35 18.35 8.60
CA ARG A 401 -0.27 18.22 9.92
C ARG A 401 -1.77 18.42 9.79
N ILE A 402 -2.53 17.50 10.37
CA ILE A 402 -3.97 17.60 10.51
C ILE A 402 -4.28 17.91 11.96
N SER A 403 -4.98 18.98 12.21
CA SER A 403 -5.44 19.39 13.54
C SER A 403 -6.95 19.63 13.52
N HIS A 404 -7.57 19.61 14.69
CA HIS A 404 -9.00 19.93 14.87
C HIS A 404 -9.12 21.08 15.84
N SER A 405 -9.84 22.13 15.45
CA SER A 405 -10.21 23.23 16.36
C SER A 405 -11.37 22.74 17.24
N LYS A 406 -11.20 22.90 18.55
CA LYS A 406 -12.26 22.62 19.53
C LYS A 406 -13.40 23.62 19.40
#